data_8f2dabe9fde4da4eac33fc1d8072964e
#
_entry.id   8f2dabe9fde4da4eac33fc1d8072964e
#
_cell.length_a   1.000
_cell.length_b   1.000
_cell.length_c   1.000
_cell.angle_alpha   90.00
_cell.angle_beta   90.00
_cell.angle_gamma   90.00
#
_symmetry.space_group_name_H-M   'P 1'
#
loop_
_entity.id
_entity.type
_entity.pdbx_description
1 polymer ?
#
loop_
_entity_poly.entity_id
_entity_poly.type
_entity_poly.pdbx_seq_one_letter_code
_entity_poly.pdbx_strand_id
1 'polypeptide(L)'
;MIRSMRAEVLSFVADGPLPDWDAEEEEIDRRVTQLEAIGKPVTGEEAAALVACFGPDDCYGVAWTLLHLIETGPNPVLTTKPAPDANEWHHRLYDRAVSEGPTPTT
;
A
#
# COMPACT_ATOMS: atom_id res chain seq x y z
N MET A 1 -6.75 16.29 19.04
CA MET A 1 -5.91 15.45 18.31
C MET A 1 -6.30 15.32 16.87
N ILE A 2 -5.37 15.51 16.07
CA ILE A 2 -5.61 15.50 14.66
C ILE A 2 -5.53 14.15 14.09
N ARG A 3 -6.46 13.84 13.24
CA ARG A 3 -6.39 12.61 12.51
C ARG A 3 -6.12 12.95 11.12
N SER A 4 -5.04 12.51 10.57
CA SER A 4 -4.81 12.74 9.17
C SER A 4 -5.32 11.63 8.29
N MET A 5 -5.81 10.54 8.87
CA MET A 5 -6.29 9.44 8.04
C MET A 5 -7.79 9.56 7.82
N ARG A 6 -8.18 9.50 6.57
CA ARG A 6 -9.58 9.62 6.20
C ARG A 6 -10.34 8.33 6.48
N ALA A 7 -11.66 8.42 6.56
CA ALA A 7 -12.51 7.28 6.89
C ALA A 7 -12.31 6.13 5.91
N GLU A 8 -12.13 6.42 4.63
CA GLU A 8 -11.94 5.39 3.62
C GLU A 8 -10.68 4.59 3.87
N VAL A 9 -9.61 5.27 4.28
CA VAL A 9 -8.36 4.59 4.59
C VAL A 9 -8.51 3.76 5.85
N LEU A 10 -9.14 4.34 6.87
CA LEU A 10 -9.35 3.61 8.12
C LEU A 10 -10.17 2.35 7.91
N SER A 11 -11.19 2.42 7.06
CA SER A 11 -12.03 1.29 6.77
C SER A 11 -11.24 0.16 6.10
N PHE A 12 -10.41 0.52 5.12
CA PHE A 12 -9.60 -0.46 4.43
C PHE A 12 -8.60 -1.12 5.37
N VAL A 13 -7.94 -0.31 6.20
CA VAL A 13 -6.93 -0.80 7.12
C VAL A 13 -7.57 -1.70 8.18
N ALA A 14 -8.78 -1.36 8.63
CA ALA A 14 -9.45 -2.13 9.65
C ALA A 14 -9.79 -3.54 9.18
N ASP A 15 -9.95 -3.73 7.87
CA ASP A 15 -10.23 -5.06 7.34
C ASP A 15 -8.97 -5.92 7.23
N GLY A 16 -7.82 -5.35 7.53
CA GLY A 16 -6.59 -6.13 7.57
C GLY A 16 -5.91 -6.26 6.22
N PRO A 17 -4.90 -7.12 6.13
CA PRO A 17 -4.17 -7.29 4.88
C PRO A 17 -5.06 -7.82 3.77
N LEU A 18 -4.63 -7.59 2.54
CA LEU A 18 -5.34 -8.13 1.38
C LEU A 18 -5.35 -9.65 1.46
N PRO A 19 -6.43 -10.27 1.00
CA PRO A 19 -6.49 -11.74 0.98
C PRO A 19 -5.57 -12.28 -0.12
N ASP A 20 -5.37 -13.60 -0.10
CA ASP A 20 -4.56 -14.20 -1.15
C ASP A 20 -5.45 -14.50 -2.36
N TRP A 21 -4.83 -15.02 -3.41
CA TRP A 21 -5.54 -15.27 -4.67
C TRP A 21 -6.66 -16.30 -4.52
N ASP A 22 -6.63 -17.08 -3.45
CA ASP A 22 -7.62 -18.13 -3.24
C ASP A 22 -8.86 -17.62 -2.52
N ALA A 23 -8.95 -16.34 -2.26
CA ALA A 23 -10.09 -15.78 -1.56
C ALA A 23 -11.33 -15.77 -2.47
N GLU A 24 -12.50 -15.62 -1.86
CA GLU A 24 -13.73 -15.51 -2.60
C GLU A 24 -13.71 -14.26 -3.46
N GLU A 25 -14.29 -14.38 -4.63
CA GLU A 25 -14.32 -13.23 -5.56
C GLU A 25 -14.97 -12.01 -4.91
N GLU A 26 -16.01 -12.24 -4.14
CA GLU A 26 -16.72 -11.14 -3.47
C GLU A 26 -15.81 -10.40 -2.50
N GLU A 27 -14.97 -11.14 -1.81
CA GLU A 27 -14.04 -10.52 -0.87
C GLU A 27 -13.03 -9.67 -1.62
N ILE A 28 -12.49 -10.20 -2.72
CA ILE A 28 -11.52 -9.48 -3.50
C ILE A 28 -12.15 -8.21 -4.08
N ASP A 29 -13.37 -8.33 -4.62
CA ASP A 29 -14.06 -7.18 -5.18
C ASP A 29 -14.32 -6.11 -4.14
N ARG A 30 -14.64 -6.53 -2.92
CA ARG A 30 -14.87 -5.58 -1.84
C ARG A 30 -13.62 -4.79 -1.54
N ARG A 31 -12.46 -5.46 -1.53
CA ARG A 31 -11.21 -4.76 -1.24
C ARG A 31 -10.84 -3.81 -2.37
N VAL A 32 -11.11 -4.21 -3.61
CA VAL A 32 -10.88 -3.31 -4.75
C VAL A 32 -11.75 -2.07 -4.63
N THR A 33 -13.02 -2.26 -4.29
CA THR A 33 -13.94 -1.13 -4.15
C THR A 33 -13.44 -0.18 -3.05
N GLN A 34 -12.95 -0.76 -1.95
CA GLN A 34 -12.41 0.07 -0.88
C GLN A 34 -11.21 0.89 -1.35
N LEU A 35 -10.32 0.27 -2.11
CA LEU A 35 -9.15 0.98 -2.60
C LEU A 35 -9.55 2.10 -3.56
N GLU A 36 -10.52 1.82 -4.42
CA GLU A 36 -10.95 2.82 -5.39
C GLU A 36 -11.64 4.00 -4.74
N ALA A 37 -12.17 3.81 -3.54
CA ALA A 37 -12.82 4.89 -2.81
C ALA A 37 -11.82 5.85 -2.17
N ILE A 38 -10.54 5.44 -2.06
CA ILE A 38 -9.54 6.28 -1.43
C ILE A 38 -9.02 7.29 -2.45
N GLY A 39 -9.26 8.56 -2.19
CA GLY A 39 -8.80 9.61 -3.09
C GLY A 39 -7.30 9.80 -3.02
N LYS A 40 -6.72 10.21 -4.12
CA LYS A 40 -5.28 10.45 -4.22
C LYS A 40 -5.01 11.94 -4.13
N PRO A 41 -3.86 12.31 -3.62
CA PRO A 41 -2.82 11.48 -3.04
C PRO A 41 -3.15 11.13 -1.59
N VAL A 42 -2.52 10.10 -1.08
CA VAL A 42 -2.66 9.78 0.33
C VAL A 42 -1.64 10.60 1.13
N THR A 43 -1.88 10.73 2.41
CA THR A 43 -0.92 11.43 3.27
C THR A 43 0.17 10.46 3.69
N GLY A 44 1.25 10.98 4.28
CA GLY A 44 2.32 10.12 4.77
C GLY A 44 1.83 9.14 5.82
N GLU A 45 0.94 9.59 6.70
CA GLU A 45 0.40 8.72 7.72
C GLU A 45 -0.48 7.63 7.11
N GLU A 46 -1.27 7.99 6.11
CA GLU A 46 -2.10 7.01 5.41
C GLU A 46 -1.23 6.00 4.68
N ALA A 47 -0.19 6.47 4.01
CA ALA A 47 0.70 5.57 3.28
C ALA A 47 1.37 4.58 4.22
N ALA A 48 1.81 5.04 5.38
CA ALA A 48 2.45 4.16 6.35
C ALA A 48 1.48 3.08 6.84
N ALA A 49 0.22 3.45 7.06
CA ALA A 49 -0.78 2.48 7.50
C ALA A 49 -1.09 1.48 6.39
N LEU A 50 -1.14 1.95 5.15
CA LEU A 50 -1.47 1.09 4.02
C LEU A 50 -0.37 0.08 3.72
N VAL A 51 0.87 0.39 4.05
CA VAL A 51 1.97 -0.54 3.83
C VAL A 51 1.72 -1.87 4.55
N ALA A 52 1.08 -1.83 5.70
CA ALA A 52 0.82 -3.04 6.47
C ALA A 52 -0.30 -3.89 5.89
N CYS A 53 -0.95 -3.41 4.83
CA CYS A 53 -2.10 -4.10 4.25
C CYS A 53 -1.76 -5.00 3.07
N PHE A 54 -0.49 -5.13 2.72
CA PHE A 54 -0.12 -6.07 1.68
C PHE A 54 -0.35 -7.50 2.17
N GLY A 55 -0.92 -8.32 1.29
CA GLY A 55 -1.16 -9.71 1.61
C GLY A 55 -0.03 -10.60 1.17
N PRO A 56 -0.28 -11.90 1.11
CA PRO A 56 0.79 -12.86 0.81
C PRO A 56 1.16 -12.93 -0.68
N ASP A 57 0.29 -12.47 -1.58
CA ASP A 57 0.59 -12.50 -3.01
C ASP A 57 -0.04 -11.29 -3.66
N ASP A 58 -0.09 -11.25 -4.99
CA ASP A 58 -0.57 -10.05 -5.68
C ASP A 58 -2.09 -9.96 -5.76
N CYS A 59 -2.80 -10.99 -5.33
CA CYS A 59 -4.26 -10.96 -5.28
C CYS A 59 -4.85 -10.43 -6.58
N TYR A 60 -4.50 -11.08 -7.69
CA TYR A 60 -4.99 -10.70 -9.03
C TYR A 60 -4.69 -9.24 -9.37
N GLY A 61 -3.55 -8.78 -8.93
CA GLY A 61 -3.14 -7.42 -9.26
C GLY A 61 -3.59 -6.36 -8.27
N VAL A 62 -4.39 -6.71 -7.28
CA VAL A 62 -4.86 -5.73 -6.31
C VAL A 62 -3.70 -5.15 -5.51
N ALA A 63 -2.67 -5.97 -5.24
CA ALA A 63 -1.50 -5.48 -4.52
C ALA A 63 -0.78 -4.38 -5.30
N TRP A 64 -0.77 -4.46 -6.64
CA TRP A 64 -0.19 -3.41 -7.45
C TRP A 64 -0.99 -2.11 -7.32
N THR A 65 -2.32 -2.23 -7.26
CA THR A 65 -3.17 -1.06 -7.07
C THR A 65 -2.85 -0.41 -5.72
N LEU A 66 -2.69 -1.23 -4.68
CA LEU A 66 -2.35 -0.73 -3.36
C LEU A 66 -0.97 -0.06 -3.37
N LEU A 67 0.01 -0.69 -4.03
CA LEU A 67 1.35 -0.13 -4.09
C LEU A 67 1.34 1.24 -4.76
N HIS A 68 0.62 1.35 -5.89
CA HIS A 68 0.57 2.63 -6.60
C HIS A 68 -0.14 3.69 -5.78
N LEU A 69 -1.16 3.31 -5.03
CA LEU A 69 -1.86 4.25 -4.15
C LEU A 69 -0.91 4.78 -3.08
N ILE A 70 -0.12 3.88 -2.48
CA ILE A 70 0.84 4.29 -1.46
C ILE A 70 1.84 5.26 -2.06
N GLU A 71 2.24 5.04 -3.30
CA GLU A 71 3.23 5.89 -3.94
C GLU A 71 2.72 7.27 -4.28
N THR A 72 1.41 7.50 -4.20
CA THR A 72 0.89 8.86 -4.39
C THR A 72 1.20 9.75 -3.20
N GLY A 73 1.55 9.15 -2.06
CA GLY A 73 1.93 9.91 -0.88
C GLY A 73 3.38 10.35 -0.94
N PRO A 74 3.85 10.96 0.13
CA PRO A 74 5.24 11.41 0.18
C PRO A 74 6.20 10.23 0.06
N ASN A 75 7.26 10.38 -0.69
CA ASN A 75 8.28 9.36 -0.86
C ASN A 75 9.59 9.79 -0.23
N PRO A 76 10.35 8.83 0.23
CA PRO A 76 10.02 7.41 0.30
C PRO A 76 9.18 7.11 1.51
N VAL A 77 8.21 6.23 1.34
CA VAL A 77 7.38 5.81 2.46
C VAL A 77 8.21 4.92 3.39
N LEU A 78 9.00 4.03 2.82
CA LEU A 78 9.90 3.20 3.60
C LEU A 78 11.29 3.83 3.51
N THR A 79 11.80 4.25 4.64
CA THR A 79 13.12 4.89 4.69
C THR A 79 14.21 3.93 5.12
N THR A 80 13.82 2.73 5.56
CA THR A 80 14.76 1.73 6.02
C THR A 80 14.55 0.47 5.20
N LYS A 81 15.64 -0.14 4.77
CA LYS A 81 15.53 -1.35 3.97
C LYS A 81 14.80 -2.43 4.77
N PRO A 82 13.76 -3.06 4.18
CA PRO A 82 13.04 -4.11 4.89
C PRO A 82 13.93 -5.29 5.23
N ALA A 83 13.58 -5.99 6.30
CA ALA A 83 14.33 -7.19 6.69
C ALA A 83 14.21 -8.25 5.59
N PRO A 84 15.16 -9.15 5.47
CA PRO A 84 15.11 -10.15 4.40
C PRO A 84 13.84 -11.00 4.42
N ASP A 85 13.23 -11.21 5.58
CA ASP A 85 12.02 -12.01 5.68
C ASP A 85 10.75 -11.15 5.64
N ALA A 86 10.88 -9.87 5.33
CA ALA A 86 9.71 -9.01 5.23
C ALA A 86 8.89 -9.38 3.99
N ASN A 87 7.64 -8.92 3.97
CA ASN A 87 6.75 -9.15 2.85
C ASN A 87 7.39 -8.68 1.55
N GLU A 88 7.22 -9.48 0.51
CA GLU A 88 7.78 -9.17 -0.81
C GLU A 88 7.38 -7.78 -1.29
N TRP A 89 6.16 -7.35 -0.99
CA TRP A 89 5.68 -6.05 -1.45
C TRP A 89 6.36 -4.90 -0.72
N HIS A 90 6.81 -5.13 0.51
CA HIS A 90 7.61 -4.12 1.20
C HIS A 90 8.96 -3.96 0.49
N HIS A 91 9.55 -5.06 0.04
CA HIS A 91 10.80 -4.99 -0.71
C HIS A 91 10.60 -4.25 -2.02
N ARG A 92 9.50 -4.54 -2.73
CA ARG A 92 9.22 -3.87 -3.98
C ARG A 92 9.04 -2.37 -3.79
N LEU A 93 8.30 -2.01 -2.74
CA LEU A 93 8.05 -0.60 -2.46
C LEU A 93 9.35 0.13 -2.16
N TYR A 94 10.20 -0.49 -1.35
CA TYR A 94 11.48 0.11 -1.00
C TYR A 94 12.37 0.24 -2.24
N ASP A 95 12.45 -0.81 -3.04
CA ASP A 95 13.31 -0.79 -4.22
C ASP A 95 12.85 0.27 -5.22
N ARG A 96 11.56 0.42 -5.39
CA ARG A 96 11.02 1.43 -6.30
C ARG A 96 11.35 2.84 -5.79
N ALA A 97 11.21 3.04 -4.49
CA ALA A 97 11.51 4.36 -3.91
C ALA A 97 12.98 4.70 -4.08
N VAL A 98 13.86 3.72 -3.90
CA VAL A 98 15.29 3.97 -4.06
C VAL A 98 15.62 4.25 -5.52
N SER A 99 15.03 3.48 -6.43
CA SER A 99 15.34 3.65 -7.85
C SER A 99 14.84 4.96 -8.40
N GLU A 100 13.65 5.38 -7.94
CA GLU A 100 13.06 6.59 -8.47
C GLU A 100 13.34 7.78 -7.65
N GLY A 101 14.04 7.58 -6.55
CA GLY A 101 14.26 8.61 -5.62
C GLY A 101 15.02 9.71 -6.23
N PRO A 102 15.54 10.56 -5.45
CA PRO A 102 16.15 11.73 -5.94
C PRO A 102 17.11 11.32 -6.96
N THR A 103 16.79 11.54 -8.16
CA THR A 103 17.53 11.10 -9.13
C THR A 103 18.61 11.83 -9.25
N PRO A 104 19.49 11.32 -9.44
CA PRO A 104 20.65 11.99 -9.61
C PRO A 104 20.63 12.66 -10.85
N THR A 105 20.56 12.81 -11.21
CA THR A 105 20.60 13.25 -12.12
C THR A 105 20.97 13.29 -12.79
N THR A 106 21.04 13.25 -13.04
CA THR A 106 21.28 13.12 -13.51
C THR A 106 21.66 13.48 -13.93
#